data_8053ac31faae1c929f7d70ece235b22e
#
_entry.id   8053ac31faae1c929f7d70ece235b22e
#
_cell.length_a   1.000
_cell.length_b   1.000
_cell.length_c   1.000
_cell.angle_alpha   90.00
_cell.angle_beta   90.00
_cell.angle_gamma   90.00
#
_symmetry.space_group_name_H-M   'P 1'
#
loop_
_entity.id
_entity.type
_entity.pdbx_description
1 polymer ?
#
loop_
_entity_poly.entity_id
_entity_poly.type
_entity_poly.pdbx_seq_one_letter_code
_entity_poly.pdbx_strand_id
1 'polypeptide(L)'
;MRFRIVGWAWCVLAAVAFAPLSRAQGLPSAGHFGPVLEVSGEFGGDNVVEVFYRDGTSQNIKAGQGVTVAAGLHYQPPEFPIDFAATAGYKFVRTEAYDTDLGMDRVVIKLTGTYMLPNHFWVDAGPVWHTDVHLNGAGYIPDVDFDQAVGVTVGVGWRWLGLTYTNIHYSSPVTGTVDGSNGGVTFIWKF
;
A
#
# COMPACT_ATOMS: atom_id res chain seq x y z
N MET A 1 -20.46 25.09 -5.07
CA MET A 1 -20.36 24.29 -6.32
C MET A 1 -19.82 22.91 -5.94
N ARG A 2 -20.70 21.90 -5.85
CA ARG A 2 -20.32 20.55 -5.36
C ARG A 2 -20.03 19.67 -6.58
N PHE A 3 -18.78 19.38 -6.87
CA PHE A 3 -18.41 18.37 -7.89
C PHE A 3 -18.50 16.96 -7.27
N ARG A 4 -19.42 16.16 -7.81
CA ARG A 4 -19.58 14.74 -7.48
C ARG A 4 -18.59 13.94 -8.31
N ILE A 5 -17.47 13.53 -7.71
CA ILE A 5 -16.56 12.54 -8.30
C ILE A 5 -16.89 11.18 -7.66
N VAL A 6 -17.94 10.53 -8.12
CA VAL A 6 -18.35 9.19 -7.66
C VAL A 6 -18.33 8.15 -8.80
N GLY A 7 -17.88 8.52 -10.01
CA GLY A 7 -18.11 7.71 -11.20
C GLY A 7 -17.02 6.73 -11.64
N TRP A 8 -15.79 6.83 -11.14
CA TRP A 8 -14.65 6.14 -11.76
C TRP A 8 -14.16 4.86 -11.08
N ALA A 9 -14.50 4.63 -9.82
CA ALA A 9 -14.07 3.45 -9.08
C ALA A 9 -14.73 2.14 -9.56
N TRP A 10 -15.90 2.19 -10.18
CA TRP A 10 -16.63 1.02 -10.65
C TRP A 10 -16.19 0.48 -12.01
N CYS A 11 -15.52 1.30 -12.83
CA CYS A 11 -15.08 0.86 -14.15
C CYS A 11 -13.84 -0.05 -14.12
N VAL A 12 -12.99 0.05 -13.10
CA VAL A 12 -11.79 -0.79 -12.99
C VAL A 12 -12.14 -2.19 -12.51
N LEU A 13 -13.11 -2.32 -11.62
CA LEU A 13 -13.59 -3.64 -11.15
C LEU A 13 -14.34 -4.44 -12.23
N ALA A 14 -14.99 -3.78 -13.17
CA ALA A 14 -15.73 -4.45 -14.26
C ALA A 14 -14.80 -4.99 -15.37
N ALA A 15 -13.62 -4.41 -15.57
CA ALA A 15 -12.67 -4.85 -16.61
C ALA A 15 -11.99 -6.18 -16.28
N VAL A 16 -11.86 -6.54 -15.01
CA VAL A 16 -11.28 -7.84 -14.57
C VAL A 16 -12.27 -8.99 -14.77
N ALA A 17 -13.57 -8.73 -14.84
CA ALA A 17 -14.62 -9.76 -14.95
C ALA A 17 -14.82 -10.29 -16.37
N PHE A 18 -14.25 -9.66 -17.41
CA PHE A 18 -14.49 -10.03 -18.81
C PHE A 18 -13.22 -10.41 -19.60
N ALA A 19 -12.08 -10.63 -18.95
CA ALA A 19 -10.96 -11.24 -19.65
C ALA A 19 -11.35 -12.67 -20.03
N PRO A 20 -11.32 -13.08 -21.31
CA PRO A 20 -11.56 -14.46 -21.66
C PRO A 20 -10.52 -15.30 -20.94
N LEU A 21 -10.98 -16.37 -20.30
CA LEU A 21 -10.16 -17.39 -19.65
C LEU A 21 -9.26 -18.08 -20.70
N SER A 22 -8.30 -17.34 -21.26
CA SER A 22 -7.21 -17.92 -21.98
C SER A 22 -6.42 -18.73 -20.96
N ARG A 23 -6.46 -20.05 -21.11
CA ARG A 23 -5.82 -21.06 -20.27
C ARG A 23 -4.46 -20.53 -19.78
N ALA A 24 -4.41 -20.06 -18.54
CA ALA A 24 -3.18 -19.83 -17.84
C ALA A 24 -2.40 -21.15 -17.82
N GLN A 25 -1.14 -21.10 -18.22
CA GLN A 25 -0.28 -22.26 -18.24
C GLN A 25 -0.26 -22.92 -16.86
N GLY A 26 -0.85 -24.13 -16.75
CA GLY A 26 -0.66 -25.00 -15.61
C GLY A 26 -1.22 -24.47 -14.29
N LEU A 27 -2.55 -24.24 -14.21
CA LEU A 27 -3.18 -24.10 -12.90
C LEU A 27 -2.87 -25.37 -12.06
N PRO A 28 -2.49 -25.19 -10.78
CA PRO A 28 -2.18 -26.33 -9.92
C PRO A 28 -3.42 -27.22 -9.79
N SER A 29 -3.25 -28.52 -9.95
CA SER A 29 -4.30 -29.52 -9.76
C SER A 29 -4.68 -29.71 -8.28
N ALA A 30 -3.82 -29.26 -7.36
CA ALA A 30 -4.06 -29.16 -5.92
C ALA A 30 -3.83 -27.71 -5.47
N GLY A 31 -4.60 -27.24 -4.47
CA GLY A 31 -4.40 -25.92 -3.92
C GLY A 31 -2.96 -25.74 -3.39
N HIS A 32 -2.38 -24.60 -3.65
CA HIS A 32 -1.05 -24.24 -3.15
C HIS A 32 -1.19 -23.21 -2.01
N PHE A 33 -0.56 -23.50 -0.89
CA PHE A 33 -0.52 -22.63 0.27
C PHE A 33 0.95 -22.42 0.69
N GLY A 34 1.33 -21.17 0.93
CA GLY A 34 2.70 -20.87 1.31
C GLY A 34 2.86 -19.50 1.96
N PRO A 35 4.07 -19.21 2.45
CA PRO A 35 4.38 -17.89 2.99
C PRO A 35 4.58 -16.86 1.87
N VAL A 36 4.34 -15.58 2.21
CA VAL A 36 4.63 -14.44 1.36
C VAL A 36 5.40 -13.40 2.15
N LEU A 37 6.43 -12.82 1.52
CA LEU A 37 7.18 -11.67 2.00
C LEU A 37 7.00 -10.51 1.02
N GLU A 38 6.88 -9.31 1.56
CA GLU A 38 6.75 -8.10 0.79
C GLU A 38 7.61 -6.98 1.35
N VAL A 39 8.29 -6.26 0.45
CA VAL A 39 9.01 -5.01 0.77
C VAL A 39 8.61 -3.98 -0.27
N SER A 40 8.20 -2.79 0.17
CA SER A 40 7.86 -1.70 -0.75
C SER A 40 8.45 -0.37 -0.33
N GLY A 41 8.78 0.46 -1.33
CA GLY A 41 9.11 1.87 -1.16
C GLY A 41 8.01 2.71 -1.83
N GLU A 42 7.37 3.59 -1.07
CA GLU A 42 6.15 4.27 -1.47
C GLU A 42 6.27 5.79 -1.30
N PHE A 43 5.65 6.54 -2.20
CA PHE A 43 5.65 8.01 -2.20
C PHE A 43 4.25 8.53 -2.55
N GLY A 44 3.85 9.63 -1.91
CA GLY A 44 2.57 10.27 -2.21
C GLY A 44 1.90 10.80 -0.95
N GLY A 45 0.67 11.27 -1.14
CA GLY A 45 -0.13 11.87 -0.08
C GLY A 45 0.17 13.33 0.20
N ASP A 46 -0.58 13.90 1.12
CA ASP A 46 -0.42 15.27 1.59
C ASP A 46 0.86 15.45 2.39
N ASN A 47 1.39 16.67 2.39
CA ASN A 47 2.48 17.04 3.28
C ASN A 47 1.96 17.13 4.71
N VAL A 48 2.52 16.32 5.60
CA VAL A 48 2.16 16.31 7.03
C VAL A 48 3.09 17.21 7.82
N VAL A 49 4.38 17.20 7.46
CA VAL A 49 5.42 18.00 8.12
C VAL A 49 6.37 18.56 7.07
N GLU A 50 6.73 19.82 7.20
CA GLU A 50 7.83 20.44 6.47
C GLU A 50 8.94 20.78 7.46
N VAL A 51 10.13 20.25 7.22
CA VAL A 51 11.31 20.46 8.05
C VAL A 51 12.28 21.37 7.32
N PHE A 52 12.69 22.47 7.95
CA PHE A 52 13.65 23.41 7.40
C PHE A 52 15.03 23.13 7.99
N TYR A 53 16.03 23.00 7.13
CA TYR A 53 17.43 22.85 7.51
C TYR A 53 18.12 24.21 7.62
N ARG A 54 19.24 24.27 8.37
CA ARG A 54 20.01 25.51 8.55
C ARG A 54 20.68 26.03 7.26
N ASP A 55 20.84 25.17 6.27
CA ASP A 55 21.37 25.54 4.96
C ASP A 55 20.33 26.16 4.01
N GLY A 56 19.09 26.32 4.48
CA GLY A 56 17.98 26.87 3.71
C GLY A 56 17.22 25.86 2.86
N THR A 57 17.58 24.57 2.93
CA THR A 57 16.82 23.51 2.28
C THR A 57 15.64 23.07 3.16
N SER A 58 14.61 22.48 2.56
CA SER A 58 13.50 21.88 3.30
C SER A 58 13.24 20.46 2.82
N GLN A 59 12.71 19.63 3.73
CA GLN A 59 12.24 18.28 3.44
C GLN A 59 10.81 18.12 3.94
N ASN A 60 9.98 17.50 3.09
CA ASN A 60 8.59 17.23 3.44
C ASN A 60 8.41 15.75 3.77
N ILE A 61 7.74 15.46 4.88
CA ILE A 61 7.19 14.14 5.19
C ILE A 61 5.76 14.11 4.64
N LYS A 62 5.51 13.14 3.76
CA LYS A 62 4.18 12.94 3.17
C LYS A 62 3.45 11.80 3.86
N ALA A 63 2.13 11.95 4.00
CA ALA A 63 1.28 10.97 4.69
C ALA A 63 1.31 9.56 4.06
N GLY A 64 1.46 9.46 2.74
CA GLY A 64 1.54 8.20 2.02
C GLY A 64 2.95 7.64 1.87
N GLN A 65 3.99 8.42 2.18
CA GLN A 65 5.39 8.03 2.02
C GLN A 65 5.82 6.97 3.05
N GLY A 66 6.80 6.13 2.67
CA GLY A 66 7.48 5.23 3.60
C GLY A 66 8.03 3.97 2.95
N VAL A 67 8.69 3.18 3.76
CA VAL A 67 9.10 1.82 3.45
C VAL A 67 8.20 0.88 4.22
N THR A 68 7.64 -0.12 3.54
CA THR A 68 6.84 -1.18 4.16
C THR A 68 7.60 -2.50 4.11
N VAL A 69 7.60 -3.22 5.23
CA VAL A 69 8.05 -4.61 5.30
C VAL A 69 6.90 -5.42 5.87
N ALA A 70 6.45 -6.43 5.12
CA ALA A 70 5.31 -7.25 5.48
C ALA A 70 5.58 -8.73 5.24
N ALA A 71 4.90 -9.56 6.01
CA ALA A 71 4.89 -11.02 5.86
C ALA A 71 3.46 -11.54 5.99
N GLY A 72 3.22 -12.71 5.43
CA GLY A 72 1.89 -13.31 5.50
C GLY A 72 1.82 -14.67 4.83
N LEU A 73 0.63 -15.01 4.41
CA LEU A 73 0.31 -16.28 3.77
C LEU A 73 -0.44 -16.02 2.48
N HIS A 74 -0.24 -16.90 1.51
CA HIS A 74 -1.03 -16.89 0.28
C HIS A 74 -1.64 -18.27 0.04
N TYR A 75 -2.74 -18.28 -0.69
CA TYR A 75 -3.44 -19.48 -1.08
C TYR A 75 -3.98 -19.36 -2.51
N GLN A 76 -3.55 -20.25 -3.37
CA GLN A 76 -4.09 -20.40 -4.70
C GLN A 76 -5.00 -21.66 -4.73
N PRO A 77 -6.32 -21.49 -4.90
CA PRO A 77 -7.24 -22.62 -5.02
C PRO A 77 -6.96 -23.46 -6.26
N PRO A 78 -7.30 -24.77 -6.24
CA PRO A 78 -7.19 -25.63 -7.42
C PRO A 78 -8.00 -25.06 -8.59
N GLU A 79 -7.45 -25.13 -9.80
CA GLU A 79 -8.13 -24.71 -11.04
C GLU A 79 -8.67 -23.28 -11.06
N PHE A 80 -8.30 -22.46 -10.06
CA PHE A 80 -8.73 -21.07 -9.97
C PHE A 80 -7.55 -20.12 -10.26
N PRO A 81 -7.74 -19.12 -11.15
CA PRO A 81 -6.64 -18.30 -11.63
C PRO A 81 -6.23 -17.15 -10.68
N ILE A 82 -6.84 -17.04 -9.51
CA ILE A 82 -6.55 -16.00 -8.55
C ILE A 82 -5.88 -16.60 -7.32
N ASP A 83 -4.74 -16.06 -6.97
CA ASP A 83 -3.99 -16.33 -5.75
C ASP A 83 -4.35 -15.27 -4.70
N PHE A 84 -4.90 -15.68 -3.58
CA PHE A 84 -5.28 -14.81 -2.48
C PHE A 84 -4.14 -14.71 -1.48
N ALA A 85 -3.81 -13.50 -1.04
CA ALA A 85 -2.79 -13.28 -0.02
C ALA A 85 -3.32 -12.40 1.10
N ALA A 86 -2.92 -12.73 2.33
CA ALA A 86 -3.12 -11.93 3.52
C ALA A 86 -1.76 -11.59 4.11
N THR A 87 -1.43 -10.31 4.23
CA THR A 87 -0.15 -9.84 4.79
C THR A 87 -0.37 -8.85 5.92
N ALA A 88 0.53 -8.87 6.89
CA ALA A 88 0.63 -7.86 7.93
C ALA A 88 2.08 -7.36 7.99
N GLY A 89 2.24 -6.06 8.15
CA GLY A 89 3.55 -5.43 8.10
C GLY A 89 3.61 -4.11 8.82
N TYR A 90 4.80 -3.53 8.78
CA TYR A 90 5.09 -2.24 9.38
C TYR A 90 5.59 -1.28 8.30
N LYS A 91 4.96 -0.11 8.24
CA LYS A 91 5.35 0.97 7.34
C LYS A 91 5.89 2.11 8.15
N PHE A 92 7.06 2.61 7.76
CA PHE A 92 7.74 3.70 8.45
C PHE A 92 8.37 4.67 7.48
N VAL A 93 8.42 5.92 7.88
CA VAL A 93 9.25 6.97 7.28
C VAL A 93 10.01 7.66 8.39
N ARG A 94 11.28 7.92 8.16
CA ARG A 94 12.16 8.66 9.07
C ARG A 94 12.80 9.81 8.32
N THR A 95 12.94 10.92 9.00
CA THR A 95 13.69 12.08 8.52
C THR A 95 14.60 12.54 9.64
N GLU A 96 15.88 12.50 9.40
CA GLU A 96 16.89 13.03 10.31
C GLU A 96 17.08 14.52 9.99
N ALA A 97 16.50 15.40 10.78
CA ALA A 97 16.76 16.83 10.75
C ALA A 97 17.46 17.23 12.04
N TYR A 98 18.77 17.47 11.96
CA TYR A 98 19.58 18.08 12.99
C TYR A 98 19.19 17.69 14.46
N ASP A 99 19.62 16.52 14.91
CA ASP A 99 19.36 15.92 16.24
C ASP A 99 17.89 15.55 16.53
N THR A 100 17.09 15.32 15.51
CA THR A 100 15.66 15.09 15.70
C THR A 100 15.15 14.00 14.79
N ASP A 101 14.58 12.94 15.39
CA ASP A 101 13.97 11.81 14.70
C ASP A 101 12.48 12.07 14.45
N LEU A 102 12.17 12.85 13.41
CA LEU A 102 10.81 13.01 12.93
C LEU A 102 10.42 11.76 12.12
N GLY A 103 9.24 11.22 12.38
CA GLY A 103 8.81 10.04 11.66
C GLY A 103 7.33 9.77 11.73
N MET A 104 6.86 8.95 10.81
CA MET A 104 5.50 8.44 10.82
C MET A 104 5.51 6.92 10.67
N ASP A 105 4.83 6.25 11.59
CA ASP A 105 4.77 4.80 11.71
C ASP A 105 3.35 4.29 11.61
N ARG A 106 3.16 3.07 11.10
CA ARG A 106 1.86 2.43 11.03
C ARG A 106 1.96 0.94 10.78
N VAL A 107 1.00 0.20 11.30
CA VAL A 107 0.78 -1.20 10.95
C VAL A 107 -0.09 -1.27 9.70
N VAL A 108 0.31 -2.08 8.73
CA VAL A 108 -0.38 -2.27 7.45
C VAL A 108 -0.86 -3.71 7.35
N ILE A 109 -2.15 -3.90 7.11
CA ILE A 109 -2.74 -5.22 6.84
C ILE A 109 -3.35 -5.16 5.44
N LYS A 110 -3.03 -6.14 4.59
CA LYS A 110 -3.57 -6.24 3.22
C LYS A 110 -4.20 -7.60 2.97
N LEU A 111 -5.30 -7.59 2.22
CA LEU A 111 -5.87 -8.79 1.62
C LEU A 111 -5.92 -8.54 0.12
N THR A 112 -5.18 -9.31 -0.67
CA THR A 112 -5.10 -9.12 -2.12
C THR A 112 -5.47 -10.37 -2.88
N GLY A 113 -6.12 -10.18 -4.03
CA GLY A 113 -6.30 -11.21 -5.05
C GLY A 113 -5.38 -10.91 -6.22
N THR A 114 -4.48 -11.82 -6.55
CA THR A 114 -3.50 -11.70 -7.63
C THR A 114 -3.90 -12.60 -8.80
N TYR A 115 -4.11 -12.02 -9.97
CA TYR A 115 -4.32 -12.74 -11.23
C TYR A 115 -3.00 -12.82 -12.00
N MET A 116 -2.58 -14.04 -12.33
CA MET A 116 -1.37 -14.29 -13.11
C MET A 116 -1.65 -14.22 -14.60
N LEU A 117 -0.96 -13.33 -15.28
CA LEU A 117 -0.95 -13.15 -16.73
C LEU A 117 0.17 -13.99 -17.38
N PRO A 118 0.12 -14.20 -18.72
CA PRO A 118 1.24 -14.82 -19.45
C PRO A 118 2.57 -14.12 -19.22
N ASN A 119 3.67 -14.85 -19.38
CA ASN A 119 5.04 -14.36 -19.26
C ASN A 119 5.40 -13.81 -17.87
N HIS A 120 4.80 -14.36 -16.82
CA HIS A 120 5.03 -13.98 -15.41
C HIS A 120 4.59 -12.55 -15.03
N PHE A 121 3.76 -11.93 -15.84
CA PHE A 121 3.08 -10.70 -15.41
C PHE A 121 1.96 -11.05 -14.43
N TRP A 122 1.64 -10.10 -13.57
CA TRP A 122 0.54 -10.21 -12.63
C TRP A 122 -0.15 -8.86 -12.43
N VAL A 123 -1.40 -8.93 -12.05
CA VAL A 123 -2.17 -7.80 -11.54
C VAL A 123 -2.79 -8.21 -10.22
N ASP A 124 -2.82 -7.32 -9.26
CA ASP A 124 -3.48 -7.55 -7.99
C ASP A 124 -4.37 -6.37 -7.58
N ALA A 125 -5.30 -6.68 -6.69
CA ALA A 125 -6.12 -5.66 -6.05
C ALA A 125 -6.67 -6.21 -4.73
N GLY A 126 -6.97 -5.28 -3.81
CA GLY A 126 -7.63 -5.65 -2.57
C GLY A 126 -7.72 -4.53 -1.55
N PRO A 127 -8.43 -4.77 -0.44
CA PRO A 127 -8.50 -3.84 0.65
C PRO A 127 -7.17 -3.80 1.44
N VAL A 128 -6.91 -2.63 2.00
CA VAL A 128 -5.80 -2.36 2.91
C VAL A 128 -6.30 -1.60 4.12
N TRP A 129 -5.79 -1.98 5.28
CA TRP A 129 -6.03 -1.30 6.55
C TRP A 129 -4.71 -0.77 7.08
N HIS A 130 -4.72 0.49 7.50
CA HIS A 130 -3.65 1.08 8.29
C HIS A 130 -4.16 1.30 9.71
N THR A 131 -3.46 0.74 10.68
CA THR A 131 -3.76 0.87 12.10
C THR A 131 -2.54 1.39 12.83
N ASP A 132 -2.74 1.91 14.04
CA ASP A 132 -1.66 2.43 14.87
C ASP A 132 -0.81 3.48 14.11
N VAL A 133 -1.53 4.42 13.48
CA VAL A 133 -0.92 5.45 12.64
C VAL A 133 -0.48 6.60 13.54
N HIS A 134 0.83 6.71 13.76
CA HIS A 134 1.44 7.66 14.69
C HIS A 134 2.46 8.54 13.98
N LEU A 135 2.32 9.85 14.12
CA LEU A 135 3.29 10.86 13.73
C LEU A 135 4.06 11.31 14.97
N ASN A 136 5.36 11.01 15.01
CA ASN A 136 6.26 11.49 16.05
C ASN A 136 6.83 12.86 15.62
N GLY A 137 6.47 13.89 16.35
CA GLY A 137 6.89 15.27 16.12
C GLY A 137 8.24 15.64 16.75
N ALA A 138 8.84 14.71 17.53
CA ALA A 138 10.15 14.84 18.18
C ALA A 138 10.35 16.18 18.93
N GLY A 139 9.28 16.74 19.48
CA GLY A 139 9.29 17.99 20.24
C GLY A 139 9.28 19.29 19.39
N TYR A 140 9.34 19.19 18.06
CA TYR A 140 9.18 20.36 17.16
C TYR A 140 7.71 20.65 16.83
N ILE A 141 6.95 19.60 16.64
CA ILE A 141 5.49 19.66 16.50
C ILE A 141 4.87 18.69 17.50
N PRO A 142 3.62 18.86 17.89
CA PRO A 142 2.91 17.86 18.68
C PRO A 142 2.87 16.51 17.98
N ASP A 143 2.99 15.44 18.76
CA ASP A 143 2.69 14.10 18.27
C ASP A 143 1.21 14.01 17.89
N VAL A 144 0.93 13.29 16.81
CA VAL A 144 -0.43 13.14 16.29
C VAL A 144 -0.74 11.67 16.06
N ASP A 145 -1.80 11.21 16.69
CA ASP A 145 -2.41 9.93 16.40
C ASP A 145 -3.54 10.09 15.39
N PHE A 146 -3.60 9.18 14.43
CA PHE A 146 -4.66 9.12 13.44
C PHE A 146 -5.54 7.90 13.70
N ASP A 147 -6.81 8.03 13.35
CA ASP A 147 -7.75 6.93 13.39
C ASP A 147 -7.32 5.82 12.42
N GLN A 148 -7.81 4.60 12.68
CA GLN A 148 -7.68 3.50 11.74
C GLN A 148 -8.26 3.89 10.39
N ALA A 149 -7.51 3.64 9.32
CA ALA A 149 -7.90 3.95 7.96
C ALA A 149 -8.08 2.68 7.12
N VAL A 150 -9.07 2.72 6.24
CA VAL A 150 -9.34 1.66 5.26
C VAL A 150 -9.22 2.24 3.86
N GLY A 151 -8.52 1.52 3.00
CA GLY A 151 -8.29 1.91 1.62
C GLY A 151 -8.33 0.73 0.66
N VAL A 152 -7.93 0.98 -0.57
CA VAL A 152 -7.81 -0.02 -1.63
C VAL A 152 -6.43 0.09 -2.25
N THR A 153 -5.79 -1.05 -2.46
CA THR A 153 -4.54 -1.16 -3.21
C THR A 153 -4.77 -1.86 -4.53
N VAL A 154 -4.02 -1.43 -5.56
CA VAL A 154 -3.95 -2.10 -6.86
C VAL A 154 -2.49 -2.19 -7.28
N GLY A 155 -2.12 -3.26 -7.96
CA GLY A 155 -0.75 -3.46 -8.41
C GLY A 155 -0.66 -4.13 -9.76
N VAL A 156 0.47 -3.94 -10.40
CA VAL A 156 0.88 -4.63 -11.63
C VAL A 156 2.37 -4.92 -11.54
N GLY A 157 2.77 -6.10 -11.98
CA GLY A 157 4.18 -6.43 -11.90
C GLY A 157 4.60 -7.58 -12.80
N TRP A 158 5.88 -7.89 -12.69
CA TRP A 158 6.53 -8.97 -13.40
C TRP A 158 7.41 -9.75 -12.42
N ARG A 159 7.17 -11.07 -12.34
CA ARG A 159 7.82 -11.94 -11.37
C ARG A 159 7.66 -11.40 -9.92
N TRP A 160 8.74 -11.02 -9.29
CA TRP A 160 8.82 -10.53 -7.91
C TRP A 160 8.78 -9.00 -7.78
N LEU A 161 8.79 -8.25 -8.90
CA LEU A 161 8.84 -6.77 -8.93
C LEU A 161 7.51 -6.22 -9.44
N GLY A 162 6.97 -5.22 -8.76
CA GLY A 162 5.74 -4.54 -9.15
C GLY A 162 5.72 -3.06 -8.86
N LEU A 163 4.73 -2.42 -9.46
CA LEU A 163 4.28 -1.07 -9.14
C LEU A 163 2.92 -1.20 -8.45
N THR A 164 2.75 -0.49 -7.36
CA THR A 164 1.51 -0.48 -6.57
C THR A 164 1.00 0.93 -6.42
N TYR A 165 -0.31 1.05 -6.33
CA TYR A 165 -0.99 2.28 -5.95
C TYR A 165 -1.99 1.97 -4.86
N THR A 166 -1.96 2.76 -3.79
CA THR A 166 -2.88 2.67 -2.65
C THR A 166 -3.65 3.97 -2.53
N ASN A 167 -4.98 3.88 -2.45
CA ASN A 167 -5.86 5.00 -2.14
C ASN A 167 -6.36 4.85 -0.71
N ILE A 168 -5.97 5.77 0.17
CA ILE A 168 -6.30 5.74 1.59
C ILE A 168 -6.29 7.16 2.17
N HIS A 169 -7.16 7.43 3.15
CA HIS A 169 -7.25 8.71 3.83
C HIS A 169 -7.18 8.49 5.34
N TYR A 170 -6.42 9.31 6.02
CA TYR A 170 -6.31 9.31 7.48
C TYR A 170 -7.18 10.44 8.06
N SER A 171 -7.76 10.21 9.22
CA SER A 171 -8.50 11.21 9.97
C SER A 171 -7.93 11.37 11.36
N SER A 172 -7.88 12.61 11.84
CA SER A 172 -7.50 12.93 13.22
C SER A 172 -8.35 14.10 13.72
N PRO A 173 -8.72 14.10 15.00
CA PRO A 173 -9.41 15.24 15.60
C PRO A 173 -8.61 16.55 15.55
N VAL A 174 -7.29 16.45 15.43
CA VAL A 174 -6.38 17.60 15.44
C VAL A 174 -6.16 18.19 14.05
N THR A 175 -5.93 17.32 13.04
CA THR A 175 -5.54 17.76 11.69
C THR A 175 -6.66 17.63 10.66
N GLY A 176 -7.80 17.01 11.03
CA GLY A 176 -8.86 16.67 10.10
C GLY A 176 -8.48 15.48 9.21
N THR A 177 -8.94 15.51 7.95
CA THR A 177 -8.66 14.43 6.98
C THR A 177 -7.43 14.78 6.15
N VAL A 178 -6.51 13.82 6.04
CA VAL A 178 -5.25 13.91 5.30
C VAL A 178 -5.23 12.80 4.23
N ASP A 179 -4.87 13.14 3.00
CA ASP A 179 -4.70 12.16 1.93
C ASP A 179 -3.40 11.37 2.15
N GLY A 180 -3.53 10.07 2.36
CA GLY A 180 -2.43 9.10 2.49
C GLY A 180 -2.18 8.28 1.24
N SER A 181 -2.84 8.59 0.12
CA SER A 181 -2.70 7.85 -1.13
C SER A 181 -1.26 7.90 -1.65
N ASN A 182 -0.80 6.78 -2.18
CA ASN A 182 0.60 6.65 -2.57
C ASN A 182 0.77 5.69 -3.74
N GLY A 183 1.87 5.89 -4.46
CA GLY A 183 2.38 4.95 -5.45
C GLY A 183 3.76 4.47 -5.07
N GLY A 184 4.11 3.25 -5.45
CA GLY A 184 5.40 2.70 -5.05
C GLY A 184 5.90 1.55 -5.89
N VAL A 185 7.10 1.15 -5.56
CA VAL A 185 7.75 -0.06 -6.08
C VAL A 185 7.68 -1.13 -5.00
N THR A 186 7.22 -2.32 -5.37
CA THR A 186 7.03 -3.43 -4.44
C THR A 186 7.77 -4.67 -4.91
N PHE A 187 8.43 -5.33 -3.98
CA PHE A 187 9.05 -6.63 -4.15
C PHE A 187 8.22 -7.66 -3.39
N ILE A 188 7.74 -8.70 -4.08
CA ILE A 188 6.89 -9.74 -3.51
C ILE A 188 7.51 -11.10 -3.81
N TRP A 189 7.72 -11.91 -2.75
CA TRP A 189 8.17 -13.30 -2.86
C TRP A 189 7.12 -14.22 -2.27
N LYS A 190 6.61 -15.13 -3.07
CA LYS A 190 5.67 -16.21 -2.69
C LYS A 190 6.43 -17.54 -2.78
N PHE A 191 6.30 -18.38 -1.74
CA PHE A 191 7.05 -19.64 -1.57
C PHE A 191 6.14 -20.85 -1.57
#